data_f8bfe6f41c8dc1295b590b78ae2aabf0
#
_entry.id   f8bfe6f41c8dc1295b590b78ae2aabf0
#
_cell.length_a   1.000
_cell.length_b   1.000
_cell.length_c   1.000
_cell.angle_alpha   90.00
_cell.angle_beta   90.00
_cell.angle_gamma   90.00
#
_symmetry.space_group_name_H-M   'P 1'
#
loop_
_entity.id
_entity.type
_entity.pdbx_description
1 polymer ?
#
loop_
_entity_poly.entity_id
_entity_poly.type
_entity_poly.pdbx_seq_one_letter_code
_entity_poly.pdbx_strand_id
1 'polypeptide(L)'
;MSNAFKRFEFNNTMLDAIERVGFTHPTMVQERVIPRILKGSNVVAQSATGSGKSHAFLLPLIYNIDGAQKTPQVIVMAPTRELAKQLEGMAKKVLESYEDINCRAFIGGTEMKRDEERARQNPQLVIGTPTRIKDLIDNQALDIHAAKTIVIDEADLMVDLGFMADVDYISNRISTASQFLVFSATIPEPLKHFMEKYIGETEIIIIDTPLNKASIHYSLVPVKGSSRLEKTLELTKNITPYIGLIFANSRERADELFAYLKEAGINVGLFHGGLKPRERTQEIKKIENLDYHWVVASDLAARGLDFDGASHVINYDIPKQIEFFTHRVGRVGRGSYSGVAITLYEPSEENEIDALEGKGYVFNHEDIR
;
A
#
# COMPACT_ATOMS: atom_id res chain seq x y z
N MET A 1 -12.28 -24.87 15.74
CA MET A 1 -13.30 -24.18 14.91
C MET A 1 -12.98 -24.43 13.44
N SER A 2 -13.97 -24.63 12.58
CA SER A 2 -13.72 -24.90 11.15
C SER A 2 -13.20 -23.61 10.50
N ASN A 3 -12.02 -23.62 9.89
CA ASN A 3 -11.48 -22.48 9.16
C ASN A 3 -12.37 -22.16 7.95
N ALA A 4 -12.91 -20.93 7.89
CA ALA A 4 -13.85 -20.51 6.86
C ALA A 4 -13.26 -20.48 5.44
N PHE A 5 -11.91 -20.56 5.30
CA PHE A 5 -11.23 -20.67 4.00
C PHE A 5 -11.39 -22.04 3.32
N LYS A 6 -11.90 -23.07 4.03
CA LYS A 6 -12.22 -24.40 3.44
C LYS A 6 -13.16 -24.30 2.24
N ARG A 7 -14.02 -23.28 2.20
CA ARG A 7 -14.95 -23.04 1.07
C ARG A 7 -14.27 -22.71 -0.26
N PHE A 8 -12.98 -22.37 -0.26
CA PHE A 8 -12.19 -22.11 -1.47
C PHE A 8 -11.52 -23.38 -2.03
N GLU A 9 -11.79 -24.53 -1.44
CA GLU A 9 -11.24 -25.83 -1.85
C GLU A 9 -9.70 -25.91 -1.83
N PHE A 10 -9.07 -25.11 -0.98
CA PHE A 10 -7.63 -25.20 -0.72
C PHE A 10 -7.29 -26.55 -0.09
N ASN A 11 -6.13 -27.11 -0.47
CA ASN A 11 -5.60 -28.31 0.16
C ASN A 11 -5.17 -28.05 1.62
N ASN A 12 -4.88 -29.12 2.35
CA ASN A 12 -4.50 -29.02 3.76
C ASN A 12 -3.24 -28.17 3.96
N THR A 13 -2.24 -28.26 3.09
CA THR A 13 -1.00 -27.46 3.16
C THR A 13 -1.30 -25.96 3.15
N MET A 14 -2.18 -25.50 2.26
CA MET A 14 -2.58 -24.09 2.20
C MET A 14 -3.45 -23.70 3.40
N LEU A 15 -4.36 -24.57 3.84
CA LEU A 15 -5.21 -24.29 5.02
C LEU A 15 -4.35 -24.17 6.29
N ASP A 16 -3.33 -25.00 6.47
CA ASP A 16 -2.38 -24.93 7.57
C ASP A 16 -1.53 -23.64 7.50
N ALA A 17 -1.12 -23.25 6.29
CA ALA A 17 -0.43 -21.97 6.08
C ALA A 17 -1.31 -20.77 6.45
N ILE A 18 -2.58 -20.76 6.05
CA ILE A 18 -3.58 -19.73 6.37
C ILE A 18 -3.79 -19.63 7.89
N GLU A 19 -3.91 -20.76 8.58
CA GLU A 19 -4.07 -20.79 10.03
C GLU A 19 -2.82 -20.28 10.76
N ARG A 20 -1.63 -20.64 10.28
CA ARG A 20 -0.35 -20.18 10.82
C ARG A 20 -0.18 -18.66 10.72
N VAL A 21 -0.62 -18.04 9.64
CA VAL A 21 -0.61 -16.58 9.49
C VAL A 21 -1.76 -15.89 10.24
N GLY A 22 -2.58 -16.65 10.98
CA GLY A 22 -3.59 -16.12 11.90
C GLY A 22 -4.96 -15.84 11.28
N PHE A 23 -5.26 -16.33 10.08
CA PHE A 23 -6.54 -16.09 9.43
C PHE A 23 -7.54 -17.22 9.73
N THR A 24 -8.71 -16.84 10.23
CA THR A 24 -9.84 -17.74 10.51
C THR A 24 -11.02 -17.49 9.57
N HIS A 25 -11.19 -16.26 9.15
CA HIS A 25 -12.30 -15.83 8.28
C HIS A 25 -11.74 -14.94 7.15
N PRO A 26 -12.19 -15.15 5.90
CA PRO A 26 -11.83 -14.28 4.81
C PRO A 26 -12.51 -12.92 4.92
N THR A 27 -11.81 -11.88 4.49
CA THR A 27 -12.40 -10.54 4.32
C THR A 27 -13.31 -10.51 3.08
N MET A 28 -14.13 -9.47 2.96
CA MET A 28 -15.04 -9.33 1.80
C MET A 28 -14.28 -9.32 0.46
N VAL A 29 -13.09 -8.68 0.39
CA VAL A 29 -12.27 -8.72 -0.83
C VAL A 29 -11.77 -10.14 -1.11
N GLN A 30 -11.35 -10.87 -0.10
CA GLN A 30 -10.89 -12.26 -0.24
C GLN A 30 -12.02 -13.16 -0.71
N GLU A 31 -13.23 -13.01 -0.18
CA GLU A 31 -14.41 -13.77 -0.59
C GLU A 31 -14.74 -13.61 -2.07
N ARG A 32 -14.63 -12.39 -2.60
CA ARG A 32 -14.97 -12.10 -3.99
C ARG A 32 -13.84 -12.41 -4.97
N VAL A 33 -12.59 -12.22 -4.54
CA VAL A 33 -11.42 -12.29 -5.44
C VAL A 33 -10.81 -13.68 -5.51
N ILE A 34 -10.64 -14.39 -4.38
CA ILE A 34 -9.99 -15.71 -4.34
C ILE A 34 -10.61 -16.70 -5.36
N PRO A 35 -11.94 -16.89 -5.41
CA PRO A 35 -12.53 -17.86 -6.33
C PRO A 35 -12.28 -17.53 -7.80
N ARG A 36 -12.19 -16.25 -8.16
CA ARG A 36 -11.92 -15.82 -9.52
C ARG A 36 -10.47 -16.07 -9.92
N ILE A 37 -9.54 -15.78 -9.01
CA ILE A 37 -8.11 -16.04 -9.24
C ILE A 37 -7.85 -17.53 -9.41
N LEU A 38 -8.44 -18.38 -8.57
CA LEU A 38 -8.31 -19.84 -8.68
C LEU A 38 -8.81 -20.39 -10.02
N LYS A 39 -9.81 -19.75 -10.62
CA LYS A 39 -10.35 -20.09 -11.95
C LYS A 39 -9.54 -19.53 -13.12
N GLY A 40 -8.45 -18.78 -12.86
CA GLY A 40 -7.66 -18.14 -13.90
C GLY A 40 -8.31 -16.90 -14.53
N SER A 41 -9.37 -16.35 -13.93
CA SER A 41 -10.04 -15.15 -14.46
C SER A 41 -9.24 -13.89 -14.19
N ASN A 42 -9.29 -12.93 -15.10
CA ASN A 42 -8.84 -11.57 -14.84
C ASN A 42 -9.65 -10.94 -13.70
N VAL A 43 -9.00 -10.12 -12.89
CA VAL A 43 -9.64 -9.44 -11.76
C VAL A 43 -9.22 -7.98 -11.73
N VAL A 44 -10.20 -7.09 -11.65
CA VAL A 44 -10.01 -5.69 -11.29
C VAL A 44 -10.76 -5.45 -9.99
N ALA A 45 -10.02 -5.21 -8.92
CA ALA A 45 -10.60 -4.99 -7.59
C ALA A 45 -10.34 -3.55 -7.13
N GLN A 46 -11.40 -2.79 -7.00
CA GLN A 46 -11.35 -1.46 -6.42
C GLN A 46 -11.71 -1.55 -4.93
N SER A 47 -10.74 -1.27 -4.07
CA SER A 47 -10.96 -1.28 -2.62
C SER A 47 -9.94 -0.42 -1.88
N ALA A 48 -10.33 0.10 -0.71
CA ALA A 48 -9.46 0.87 0.17
C ALA A 48 -8.23 0.05 0.65
N THR A 49 -7.20 0.75 1.13
CA THR A 49 -6.05 0.13 1.81
C THR A 49 -6.50 -0.57 3.10
N GLY A 50 -5.82 -1.66 3.48
CA GLY A 50 -6.16 -2.41 4.71
C GLY A 50 -7.35 -3.35 4.60
N SER A 51 -7.97 -3.53 3.42
CA SER A 51 -9.10 -4.43 3.18
C SER A 51 -8.71 -5.93 3.12
N GLY A 52 -7.41 -6.25 3.11
CA GLY A 52 -6.90 -7.62 2.96
C GLY A 52 -6.57 -8.02 1.52
N LYS A 53 -6.39 -7.04 0.60
CA LYS A 53 -6.05 -7.27 -0.82
C LYS A 53 -4.83 -8.16 -1.03
N SER A 54 -3.75 -7.89 -0.29
CA SER A 54 -2.48 -8.61 -0.48
C SER A 54 -2.64 -10.12 -0.33
N HIS A 55 -3.32 -10.57 0.72
CA HIS A 55 -3.62 -12.00 0.89
C HIS A 55 -4.72 -12.51 -0.04
N ALA A 56 -5.60 -11.63 -0.55
CA ALA A 56 -6.61 -12.01 -1.53
C ALA A 56 -6.00 -12.52 -2.85
N PHE A 57 -4.82 -12.01 -3.23
CA PHE A 57 -4.11 -12.52 -4.40
C PHE A 57 -2.95 -13.46 -4.04
N LEU A 58 -2.20 -13.22 -2.96
CA LEU A 58 -1.05 -14.08 -2.63
C LEU A 58 -1.46 -15.53 -2.34
N LEU A 59 -2.53 -15.75 -1.57
CA LEU A 59 -2.98 -17.11 -1.21
C LEU A 59 -3.32 -17.96 -2.45
N PRO A 60 -4.25 -17.57 -3.34
CA PRO A 60 -4.58 -18.36 -4.51
C PRO A 60 -3.45 -18.46 -5.52
N LEU A 61 -2.59 -17.43 -5.65
CA LEU A 61 -1.45 -17.48 -6.56
C LEU A 61 -0.39 -18.46 -6.07
N ILE A 62 -0.01 -18.42 -4.79
CA ILE A 62 0.94 -19.40 -4.22
C ILE A 62 0.38 -20.82 -4.35
N TYR A 63 -0.93 -21.01 -4.13
CA TYR A 63 -1.59 -22.31 -4.29
C TYR A 63 -1.48 -22.86 -5.72
N ASN A 64 -1.54 -21.99 -6.74
CA ASN A 64 -1.48 -22.38 -8.15
C ASN A 64 -0.05 -22.49 -8.72
N ILE A 65 1.00 -22.10 -7.97
CA ILE A 65 2.39 -22.24 -8.42
C ILE A 65 2.77 -23.73 -8.47
N ASP A 66 3.29 -24.14 -9.61
CA ASP A 66 3.93 -25.46 -9.76
C ASP A 66 5.38 -25.37 -9.26
N GLY A 67 5.65 -25.94 -8.10
CA GLY A 67 6.98 -25.98 -7.50
C GLY A 67 8.03 -26.76 -8.32
N ALA A 68 7.61 -27.65 -9.21
CA ALA A 68 8.52 -28.41 -10.09
C ALA A 68 9.08 -27.53 -11.22
N GLN A 69 8.34 -26.52 -11.68
CA GLN A 69 8.77 -25.59 -12.73
C GLN A 69 9.63 -24.48 -12.12
N LYS A 70 10.94 -24.51 -12.36
CA LYS A 70 11.89 -23.50 -11.86
C LYS A 70 11.98 -22.33 -12.84
N THR A 71 10.86 -21.65 -13.08
CA THR A 71 10.73 -20.43 -13.90
C THR A 71 9.77 -19.47 -13.23
N PRO A 72 9.89 -18.16 -13.45
CA PRO A 72 8.90 -17.18 -13.00
C PRO A 72 7.51 -17.53 -13.52
N GLN A 73 6.54 -17.71 -12.62
CA GLN A 73 5.16 -18.03 -12.94
C GLN A 73 4.21 -16.88 -12.60
N VAL A 74 4.56 -16.11 -11.58
CA VAL A 74 3.77 -14.98 -11.08
C VAL A 74 4.67 -13.76 -10.92
N ILE A 75 4.27 -12.65 -11.51
CA ILE A 75 4.93 -11.35 -11.38
C ILE A 75 4.00 -10.40 -10.62
N VAL A 76 4.45 -9.90 -9.47
CA VAL A 76 3.73 -8.92 -8.67
C VAL A 76 4.48 -7.59 -8.73
N MET A 77 3.85 -6.59 -9.28
CA MET A 77 4.37 -5.23 -9.33
C MET A 77 3.79 -4.40 -8.20
N ALA A 78 4.66 -3.74 -7.44
CA ALA A 78 4.33 -2.83 -6.36
C ALA A 78 4.99 -1.45 -6.60
N PRO A 79 4.28 -0.33 -6.35
CA PRO A 79 4.79 1.01 -6.67
C PRO A 79 5.97 1.43 -5.79
N THR A 80 6.09 0.87 -4.59
CA THR A 80 7.13 1.24 -3.63
C THR A 80 7.99 0.05 -3.22
N ARG A 81 9.23 0.33 -2.82
CA ARG A 81 10.18 -0.67 -2.33
C ARG A 81 9.66 -1.35 -1.06
N GLU A 82 9.01 -0.55 -0.23
CA GLU A 82 8.46 -0.96 1.06
C GLU A 82 7.33 -1.95 0.86
N LEU A 83 6.37 -1.61 -0.01
CA LEU A 83 5.26 -2.52 -0.32
C LEU A 83 5.77 -3.82 -0.94
N ALA A 84 6.75 -3.75 -1.87
CA ALA A 84 7.35 -4.96 -2.45
C ALA A 84 8.00 -5.86 -1.37
N LYS A 85 8.72 -5.29 -0.40
CA LYS A 85 9.29 -6.04 0.72
C LYS A 85 8.23 -6.61 1.65
N GLN A 86 7.18 -5.84 1.93
CA GLN A 86 6.05 -6.29 2.75
C GLN A 86 5.35 -7.48 2.09
N LEU A 87 5.06 -7.40 0.79
CA LEU A 87 4.48 -8.50 0.03
C LEU A 87 5.39 -9.74 0.01
N GLU A 88 6.72 -9.56 -0.14
CA GLU A 88 7.67 -10.66 -0.01
C GLU A 88 7.63 -11.31 1.38
N GLY A 89 7.57 -10.50 2.44
CA GLY A 89 7.46 -10.98 3.82
C GLY A 89 6.16 -11.77 4.05
N MET A 90 5.04 -11.26 3.53
CA MET A 90 3.74 -11.97 3.59
C MET A 90 3.78 -13.28 2.82
N ALA A 91 4.30 -13.26 1.59
CA ALA A 91 4.44 -14.47 0.77
C ALA A 91 5.33 -15.53 1.45
N LYS A 92 6.47 -15.12 2.02
CA LYS A 92 7.40 -16.04 2.71
C LYS A 92 6.74 -16.73 3.91
N LYS A 93 5.93 -16.04 4.70
CA LYS A 93 5.18 -16.65 5.81
C LYS A 93 4.23 -17.77 5.33
N VAL A 94 3.57 -17.56 4.19
CA VAL A 94 2.71 -18.61 3.59
C VAL A 94 3.58 -19.75 3.03
N LEU A 95 4.72 -19.41 2.39
CA LEU A 95 5.64 -20.34 1.78
C LEU A 95 6.45 -21.20 2.76
N GLU A 96 6.43 -20.91 4.06
CA GLU A 96 7.02 -21.81 5.08
C GLU A 96 6.44 -23.23 5.04
N SER A 97 5.26 -23.41 4.44
CA SER A 97 4.63 -24.72 4.21
C SER A 97 5.00 -25.36 2.86
N TYR A 98 5.84 -24.71 2.04
CA TYR A 98 6.18 -25.13 0.68
C TYR A 98 7.69 -25.14 0.49
N GLU A 99 8.28 -26.31 0.27
CA GLU A 99 9.74 -26.46 0.13
C GLU A 99 10.26 -26.10 -1.27
N ASP A 100 9.41 -26.22 -2.30
CA ASP A 100 9.79 -26.13 -3.70
C ASP A 100 9.53 -24.77 -4.36
N ILE A 101 8.94 -23.82 -3.66
CA ILE A 101 8.57 -22.51 -4.21
C ILE A 101 9.49 -21.43 -3.66
N ASN A 102 10.15 -20.70 -4.57
CA ASN A 102 10.96 -19.54 -4.24
C ASN A 102 10.24 -18.23 -4.55
N CYS A 103 10.28 -17.31 -3.59
CA CYS A 103 9.83 -15.93 -3.73
C CYS A 103 11.01 -14.98 -3.58
N ARG A 104 11.10 -13.97 -4.45
CA ARG A 104 12.12 -12.91 -4.35
C ARG A 104 11.54 -11.55 -4.69
N ALA A 105 11.92 -10.54 -3.88
CA ALA A 105 11.65 -9.15 -4.18
C ALA A 105 12.85 -8.48 -4.85
N PHE A 106 12.58 -7.75 -5.94
CA PHE A 106 13.54 -6.95 -6.69
C PHE A 106 13.13 -5.48 -6.63
N ILE A 107 13.98 -4.66 -6.04
CA ILE A 107 13.66 -3.26 -5.75
C ILE A 107 14.83 -2.33 -6.07
N GLY A 108 14.55 -1.11 -6.45
CA GLY A 108 15.59 -0.10 -6.65
C GLY A 108 16.41 0.17 -5.37
N GLY A 109 17.68 0.60 -5.54
CA GLY A 109 18.57 0.93 -4.43
C GLY A 109 19.34 -0.24 -3.83
N THR A 110 19.14 -1.45 -4.33
CA THR A 110 20.01 -2.61 -4.11
C THR A 110 21.06 -2.69 -5.21
N GLU A 111 22.16 -3.39 -4.95
CA GLU A 111 23.21 -3.61 -5.97
C GLU A 111 22.65 -4.46 -7.11
N MET A 112 22.78 -3.97 -8.36
CA MET A 112 22.21 -4.64 -9.54
C MET A 112 22.76 -6.05 -9.73
N LYS A 113 24.09 -6.23 -9.63
CA LYS A 113 24.72 -7.56 -9.77
C LYS A 113 24.15 -8.60 -8.83
N ARG A 114 23.91 -8.21 -7.58
CA ARG A 114 23.31 -9.12 -6.59
C ARG A 114 21.86 -9.48 -6.93
N ASP A 115 21.10 -8.55 -7.48
CA ASP A 115 19.73 -8.82 -7.91
C ASP A 115 19.73 -9.70 -9.17
N GLU A 116 20.67 -9.51 -10.11
CA GLU A 116 20.85 -10.39 -11.28
C GLU A 116 21.17 -11.83 -10.87
N GLU A 117 22.11 -12.03 -9.92
CA GLU A 117 22.45 -13.36 -9.41
C GLU A 117 21.24 -14.05 -8.79
N ARG A 118 20.41 -13.31 -8.07
CA ARG A 118 19.17 -13.82 -7.47
C ARG A 118 18.09 -14.10 -8.50
N ALA A 119 17.98 -13.28 -9.53
CA ALA A 119 17.01 -13.45 -10.61
C ALA A 119 17.33 -14.69 -11.44
N ARG A 120 18.61 -14.98 -11.71
CA ARG A 120 19.07 -16.21 -12.38
C ARG A 120 18.79 -17.51 -11.61
N GLN A 121 18.40 -17.41 -10.33
CA GLN A 121 17.88 -18.56 -9.56
C GLN A 121 16.44 -18.92 -9.95
N ASN A 122 15.82 -18.18 -10.86
CA ASN A 122 14.48 -18.42 -11.40
C ASN A 122 13.42 -18.59 -10.31
N PRO A 123 13.20 -17.58 -9.44
CA PRO A 123 12.13 -17.64 -8.46
C PRO A 123 10.78 -17.73 -9.16
N GLN A 124 9.88 -18.61 -8.70
CA GLN A 124 8.57 -18.78 -9.28
C GLN A 124 7.64 -17.59 -8.99
N LEU A 125 7.79 -16.96 -7.82
CA LEU A 125 7.09 -15.74 -7.44
C LEU A 125 8.08 -14.57 -7.43
N VAL A 126 7.93 -13.68 -8.40
CA VAL A 126 8.69 -12.44 -8.52
C VAL A 126 7.84 -11.29 -8.00
N ILE A 127 8.37 -10.52 -7.06
CA ILE A 127 7.75 -9.31 -6.55
C ILE A 127 8.71 -8.15 -6.78
N GLY A 128 8.24 -6.96 -7.18
CA GLY A 128 9.19 -5.85 -7.32
C GLY A 128 8.60 -4.53 -7.77
N THR A 129 9.47 -3.52 -7.81
CA THR A 129 9.10 -2.26 -8.44
C THR A 129 9.25 -2.38 -9.96
N PRO A 130 8.32 -1.79 -10.76
CA PRO A 130 8.30 -1.98 -12.21
C PRO A 130 9.65 -1.71 -12.87
N THR A 131 10.29 -0.59 -12.59
CA THR A 131 11.59 -0.23 -13.18
C THR A 131 12.68 -1.26 -12.88
N ARG A 132 12.73 -1.83 -11.66
CA ARG A 132 13.76 -2.83 -11.33
C ARG A 132 13.49 -4.17 -12.01
N ILE A 133 12.23 -4.59 -12.13
CA ILE A 133 11.88 -5.80 -12.88
C ILE A 133 12.26 -5.61 -14.35
N LYS A 134 11.95 -4.45 -14.94
CA LYS A 134 12.34 -4.09 -16.30
C LYS A 134 13.87 -4.14 -16.49
N ASP A 135 14.64 -3.51 -15.59
CA ASP A 135 16.12 -3.53 -15.65
C ASP A 135 16.68 -4.97 -15.70
N LEU A 136 16.11 -5.89 -14.87
CA LEU A 136 16.53 -7.29 -14.84
C LEU A 136 16.16 -8.05 -16.12
N ILE A 137 15.05 -7.71 -16.76
CA ILE A 137 14.65 -8.27 -18.05
C ILE A 137 15.60 -7.75 -19.14
N ASP A 138 15.88 -6.44 -19.17
CA ASP A 138 16.76 -5.81 -20.16
C ASP A 138 18.19 -6.35 -20.06
N ASN A 139 18.67 -6.64 -18.83
CA ASN A 139 19.97 -7.27 -18.57
C ASN A 139 19.97 -8.79 -18.77
N GLN A 140 18.87 -9.38 -19.27
CA GLN A 140 18.73 -10.83 -19.50
C GLN A 140 19.01 -11.68 -18.24
N ALA A 141 18.75 -11.11 -17.06
CA ALA A 141 18.89 -11.80 -15.77
C ALA A 141 17.57 -12.42 -15.30
N LEU A 142 16.44 -11.92 -15.78
CA LEU A 142 15.11 -12.41 -15.45
C LEU A 142 14.33 -12.70 -16.73
N ASP A 143 14.02 -13.96 -16.97
CA ASP A 143 13.15 -14.41 -18.06
C ASP A 143 11.72 -14.61 -17.53
N ILE A 144 10.77 -13.84 -18.06
CA ILE A 144 9.36 -13.87 -17.63
C ILE A 144 8.41 -14.47 -18.67
N HIS A 145 8.91 -15.00 -19.79
CA HIS A 145 8.05 -15.53 -20.86
C HIS A 145 7.11 -16.65 -20.41
N ALA A 146 7.53 -17.43 -19.40
CA ALA A 146 6.70 -18.51 -18.82
C ALA A 146 5.71 -18.02 -17.76
N ALA A 147 5.73 -16.75 -17.40
CA ALA A 147 4.81 -16.20 -16.41
C ALA A 147 3.36 -16.27 -16.90
N LYS A 148 2.49 -16.73 -16.01
CA LYS A 148 1.05 -16.93 -16.28
C LYS A 148 0.17 -15.87 -15.64
N THR A 149 0.71 -15.13 -14.66
CA THR A 149 -0.07 -14.12 -13.95
C THR A 149 0.76 -12.88 -13.68
N ILE A 150 0.16 -11.73 -13.97
CA ILE A 150 0.65 -10.41 -13.53
C ILE A 150 -0.32 -9.83 -12.52
N VAL A 151 0.24 -9.32 -11.43
CA VAL A 151 -0.47 -8.54 -10.41
C VAL A 151 0.07 -7.11 -10.43
N ILE A 152 -0.83 -6.15 -10.43
CA ILE A 152 -0.53 -4.72 -10.28
C ILE A 152 -1.22 -4.28 -9.00
N ASP A 153 -0.45 -4.13 -7.93
CA ASP A 153 -0.96 -3.68 -6.64
C ASP A 153 -0.76 -2.16 -6.47
N GLU A 154 -1.71 -1.48 -5.86
CA GLU A 154 -1.79 -0.03 -5.77
C GLU A 154 -1.59 0.64 -7.15
N ALA A 155 -2.38 0.22 -8.14
CA ALA A 155 -2.21 0.61 -9.54
C ALA A 155 -2.40 2.12 -9.78
N ASP A 156 -3.25 2.80 -9.02
CA ASP A 156 -3.40 4.25 -9.03
C ASP A 156 -2.09 4.95 -8.62
N LEU A 157 -1.41 4.45 -7.60
CA LEU A 157 -0.12 4.99 -7.21
C LEU A 157 0.96 4.73 -8.29
N MET A 158 0.86 3.64 -9.05
CA MET A 158 1.76 3.43 -10.19
C MET A 158 1.55 4.47 -11.30
N VAL A 159 0.30 4.89 -11.53
CA VAL A 159 -0.01 6.01 -12.44
C VAL A 159 0.61 7.31 -11.92
N ASP A 160 0.40 7.64 -10.64
CA ASP A 160 0.92 8.87 -10.00
C ASP A 160 2.46 8.94 -10.05
N LEU A 161 3.14 7.80 -9.93
CA LEU A 161 4.60 7.70 -9.97
C LEU A 161 5.18 7.58 -11.39
N GLY A 162 4.31 7.52 -12.42
CA GLY A 162 4.75 7.43 -13.82
C GLY A 162 5.27 6.05 -14.25
N PHE A 163 4.92 4.98 -13.53
CA PHE A 163 5.41 3.62 -13.82
C PHE A 163 4.64 2.89 -14.92
N MET A 164 3.56 3.46 -15.44
CA MET A 164 2.71 2.76 -16.42
C MET A 164 3.46 2.32 -17.68
N ALA A 165 4.49 3.05 -18.11
CA ALA A 165 5.32 2.64 -19.24
C ALA A 165 6.13 1.36 -18.94
N ASP A 166 6.68 1.23 -17.73
CA ASP A 166 7.42 0.03 -17.31
C ASP A 166 6.45 -1.14 -17.09
N VAL A 167 5.26 -0.89 -16.54
CA VAL A 167 4.18 -1.89 -16.39
C VAL A 167 3.76 -2.43 -17.74
N ASP A 168 3.52 -1.55 -18.72
CA ASP A 168 3.16 -1.94 -20.10
C ASP A 168 4.30 -2.74 -20.76
N TYR A 169 5.54 -2.31 -20.57
CA TYR A 169 6.72 -3.01 -21.08
C TYR A 169 6.81 -4.46 -20.56
N ILE A 170 6.61 -4.67 -19.26
CA ILE A 170 6.64 -6.00 -18.63
C ILE A 170 5.46 -6.83 -19.12
N SER A 171 4.26 -6.24 -19.16
CA SER A 171 3.03 -6.92 -19.57
C SER A 171 3.07 -7.42 -21.02
N ASN A 172 3.74 -6.72 -21.91
CA ASN A 172 3.90 -7.14 -23.31
C ASN A 172 4.87 -8.33 -23.51
N ARG A 173 5.59 -8.77 -22.47
CA ARG A 173 6.61 -9.84 -22.55
C ARG A 173 6.15 -11.18 -22.03
N ILE A 174 4.95 -11.25 -21.48
CA ILE A 174 4.35 -12.51 -21.05
C ILE A 174 3.43 -13.07 -22.13
N SER A 175 2.99 -14.32 -21.95
CA SER A 175 2.04 -14.96 -22.85
C SER A 175 0.71 -14.18 -22.93
N THR A 176 0.10 -14.10 -24.12
CA THR A 176 -1.21 -13.49 -24.33
C THR A 176 -2.35 -14.20 -23.59
N ALA A 177 -2.15 -15.42 -23.14
CA ALA A 177 -3.12 -16.20 -22.35
C ALA A 177 -2.93 -16.00 -20.83
N SER A 178 -2.20 -14.96 -20.41
CA SER A 178 -1.92 -14.70 -19.00
C SER A 178 -3.08 -14.03 -18.29
N GLN A 179 -3.16 -14.30 -17.00
CA GLN A 179 -4.11 -13.67 -16.07
C GLN A 179 -3.58 -12.34 -15.59
N PHE A 180 -4.42 -11.29 -15.63
CA PHE A 180 -4.12 -9.98 -15.10
C PHE A 180 -4.97 -9.69 -13.86
N LEU A 181 -4.31 -9.29 -12.78
CA LEU A 181 -4.93 -8.91 -11.53
C LEU A 181 -4.57 -7.46 -11.20
N VAL A 182 -5.55 -6.59 -11.12
CA VAL A 182 -5.36 -5.16 -10.82
C VAL A 182 -6.05 -4.81 -9.52
N PHE A 183 -5.28 -4.29 -8.57
CA PHE A 183 -5.78 -3.81 -7.29
C PHE A 183 -5.49 -2.32 -7.16
N SER A 184 -6.52 -1.54 -6.87
CA SER A 184 -6.42 -0.09 -6.82
C SER A 184 -7.48 0.49 -5.88
N ALA A 185 -7.24 1.69 -5.34
CA ALA A 185 -8.28 2.44 -4.64
C ALA A 185 -9.11 3.25 -5.62
N THR A 186 -8.50 3.73 -6.71
CA THR A 186 -9.14 4.50 -7.77
C THR A 186 -8.76 3.95 -9.14
N ILE A 187 -9.54 4.30 -10.18
CA ILE A 187 -9.27 3.88 -11.57
C ILE A 187 -9.09 5.13 -12.45
N PRO A 188 -7.87 5.73 -12.45
CA PRO A 188 -7.56 6.86 -13.29
C PRO A 188 -7.45 6.47 -14.78
N GLU A 189 -7.54 7.44 -15.67
CA GLU A 189 -7.61 7.22 -17.13
C GLU A 189 -6.46 6.39 -17.70
N PRO A 190 -5.17 6.58 -17.33
CA PRO A 190 -4.10 5.72 -17.82
C PRO A 190 -4.26 4.24 -17.41
N LEU A 191 -4.88 3.99 -16.24
CA LEU A 191 -5.16 2.62 -15.80
C LEU A 191 -6.32 2.00 -16.60
N LYS A 192 -7.32 2.78 -16.98
CA LYS A 192 -8.41 2.31 -17.86
C LYS A 192 -7.86 1.87 -19.22
N HIS A 193 -7.00 2.67 -19.85
CA HIS A 193 -6.35 2.31 -21.11
C HIS A 193 -5.55 1.00 -21.00
N PHE A 194 -4.83 0.81 -19.88
CA PHE A 194 -4.13 -0.44 -19.61
C PHE A 194 -5.10 -1.62 -19.51
N MET A 195 -6.20 -1.45 -18.77
CA MET A 195 -7.23 -2.50 -18.61
C MET A 195 -7.88 -2.86 -19.94
N GLU A 196 -8.23 -1.89 -20.77
CA GLU A 196 -8.77 -2.11 -22.10
C GLU A 196 -7.82 -2.93 -22.98
N LYS A 197 -6.52 -2.65 -22.91
CA LYS A 197 -5.50 -3.32 -23.72
C LYS A 197 -5.25 -4.77 -23.31
N TYR A 198 -5.21 -5.08 -22.00
CA TYR A 198 -4.76 -6.39 -21.49
C TYR A 198 -5.86 -7.24 -20.87
N ILE A 199 -6.91 -6.64 -20.36
CA ILE A 199 -7.96 -7.31 -19.59
C ILE A 199 -9.25 -7.43 -20.41
N GLY A 200 -9.53 -6.44 -21.27
CA GLY A 200 -10.77 -6.35 -22.01
C GLY A 200 -11.98 -6.08 -21.11
N GLU A 201 -13.16 -6.50 -21.54
CA GLU A 201 -14.40 -6.36 -20.76
C GLU A 201 -14.35 -7.29 -19.54
N THR A 202 -14.09 -6.73 -18.38
CA THR A 202 -14.09 -7.44 -17.10
C THR A 202 -14.87 -6.63 -16.06
N GLU A 203 -15.72 -7.31 -15.30
CA GLU A 203 -16.44 -6.71 -14.19
C GLU A 203 -15.45 -6.15 -13.16
N ILE A 204 -15.55 -4.85 -12.86
CA ILE A 204 -14.80 -4.24 -11.78
C ILE A 204 -15.46 -4.66 -10.47
N ILE A 205 -14.72 -5.39 -9.65
CA ILE A 205 -15.16 -5.78 -8.31
C ILE A 205 -14.99 -4.58 -7.39
N ILE A 206 -16.04 -3.80 -7.23
CA ILE A 206 -16.02 -2.70 -6.26
C ILE A 206 -16.27 -3.32 -4.89
N ILE A 207 -15.28 -3.20 -4.03
CA ILE A 207 -15.41 -3.50 -2.63
C ILE A 207 -15.58 -2.15 -1.93
N ASP A 208 -16.81 -1.72 -1.83
CA ASP A 208 -17.16 -0.72 -0.84
C ASP A 208 -16.95 -1.35 0.53
N THR A 209 -15.70 -1.43 0.96
CA THR A 209 -15.46 -1.36 2.38
C THR A 209 -15.80 0.09 2.71
N PRO A 210 -16.92 0.38 3.40
CA PRO A 210 -16.99 1.66 4.04
C PRO A 210 -15.67 1.71 4.81
N LEU A 211 -14.79 2.68 4.51
CA LEU A 211 -13.93 3.20 5.58
C LEU A 211 -14.91 3.23 6.72
N ASN A 212 -14.63 2.53 7.81
CA ASN A 212 -15.53 2.60 8.95
C ASN A 212 -15.50 4.07 9.41
N LYS A 213 -16.07 4.95 8.55
CA LYS A 213 -16.11 6.41 8.75
C LYS A 213 -16.69 6.71 10.13
N ALA A 214 -17.53 5.78 10.61
CA ALA A 214 -18.09 5.81 11.95
C ALA A 214 -17.04 5.58 13.05
N SER A 215 -15.89 4.99 12.76
CA SER A 215 -14.80 4.79 13.73
C SER A 215 -13.74 5.87 13.69
N ILE A 216 -13.82 6.83 12.75
CA ILE A 216 -12.88 7.94 12.62
C ILE A 216 -13.58 9.23 13.01
N HIS A 217 -13.01 9.91 13.99
CA HIS A 217 -13.44 11.25 14.37
C HIS A 217 -12.68 12.27 13.51
N TYR A 218 -13.43 13.02 12.70
CA TYR A 218 -12.85 14.05 11.82
C TYR A 218 -13.01 15.42 12.44
N SER A 219 -11.91 16.14 12.62
CA SER A 219 -11.90 17.50 13.18
C SER A 219 -11.28 18.50 12.19
N LEU A 220 -11.90 19.65 12.04
CA LEU A 220 -11.34 20.81 11.35
C LEU A 220 -10.79 21.81 12.35
N VAL A 221 -9.56 22.22 12.16
CA VAL A 221 -8.88 23.20 13.01
C VAL A 221 -8.45 24.39 12.15
N PRO A 222 -9.07 25.55 12.33
CA PRO A 222 -8.73 26.74 11.57
C PRO A 222 -7.38 27.30 12.02
N VAL A 223 -6.55 27.68 11.05
CA VAL A 223 -5.30 28.41 11.27
C VAL A 223 -5.62 29.90 11.22
N LYS A 224 -5.94 30.49 12.39
CA LYS A 224 -6.24 31.91 12.54
C LYS A 224 -5.25 32.58 13.47
N GLY A 225 -4.58 33.64 13.00
CA GLY A 225 -3.65 34.42 13.84
C GLY A 225 -2.37 33.72 14.27
N SER A 226 -2.13 32.50 13.85
CA SER A 226 -0.91 31.73 14.07
C SER A 226 -0.46 31.08 12.77
N SER A 227 0.78 30.62 12.69
CA SER A 227 1.25 29.84 11.56
C SER A 227 0.77 28.37 11.69
N ARG A 228 0.75 27.61 10.58
CA ARG A 228 0.50 26.16 10.61
C ARG A 228 1.51 25.43 11.49
N LEU A 229 2.76 25.88 11.49
CA LEU A 229 3.82 25.33 12.34
C LEU A 229 3.47 25.45 13.83
N GLU A 230 3.09 26.65 14.26
CA GLU A 230 2.69 26.92 15.66
C GLU A 230 1.45 26.11 16.06
N LYS A 231 0.43 26.03 15.17
CA LYS A 231 -0.76 25.25 15.46
C LYS A 231 -0.49 23.76 15.54
N THR A 232 0.40 23.24 14.68
CA THR A 232 0.82 21.84 14.74
C THR A 232 1.62 21.55 16.01
N LEU A 233 2.48 22.46 16.42
CA LEU A 233 3.22 22.33 17.69
C LEU A 233 2.25 22.31 18.89
N GLU A 234 1.25 23.17 18.90
CA GLU A 234 0.22 23.18 19.94
C GLU A 234 -0.50 21.81 20.02
N LEU A 235 -0.95 21.29 18.88
CA LEU A 235 -1.61 19.99 18.81
C LEU A 235 -0.69 18.85 19.29
N THR A 236 0.56 18.82 18.84
CA THR A 236 1.52 17.77 19.20
C THR A 236 1.93 17.80 20.67
N LYS A 237 1.83 18.94 21.35
CA LYS A 237 2.03 19.07 22.80
C LYS A 237 0.82 18.61 23.61
N ASN A 238 -0.38 18.85 23.12
CA ASN A 238 -1.63 18.58 23.84
C ASN A 238 -2.15 17.15 23.61
N ILE A 239 -1.73 16.48 22.52
CA ILE A 239 -2.16 15.14 22.17
C ILE A 239 -1.00 14.18 22.33
N THR A 240 -1.22 13.10 23.06
CA THR A 240 -0.24 11.99 23.20
C THR A 240 -0.81 10.78 22.46
N PRO A 241 -0.48 10.59 21.16
CA PRO A 241 -0.96 9.45 20.39
C PRO A 241 -0.21 8.17 20.76
N TYR A 242 -0.81 7.01 20.50
CA TYR A 242 -0.05 5.76 20.47
C TYR A 242 1.04 5.82 19.39
N ILE A 243 0.64 6.17 18.16
CA ILE A 243 1.47 6.72 17.09
C ILE A 243 0.62 7.70 16.28
N GLY A 244 1.16 8.87 15.99
CA GLY A 244 0.50 9.90 15.19
C GLY A 244 1.26 10.18 13.89
N LEU A 245 0.52 10.37 12.80
CA LEU A 245 1.07 10.72 11.49
C LEU A 245 0.72 12.16 11.15
N ILE A 246 1.70 12.93 10.68
CA ILE A 246 1.48 14.31 10.24
C ILE A 246 1.83 14.39 8.76
N PHE A 247 0.86 14.69 7.92
CA PHE A 247 1.02 14.70 6.47
C PHE A 247 1.25 16.11 5.92
N ALA A 248 2.36 16.28 5.18
CA ALA A 248 2.67 17.47 4.41
C ALA A 248 2.67 17.17 2.90
N ASN A 249 2.25 18.14 2.07
CA ASN A 249 2.09 17.97 0.62
C ASN A 249 3.41 17.88 -0.15
N SER A 250 4.53 18.32 0.44
CA SER A 250 5.85 18.24 -0.20
C SER A 250 6.93 17.81 0.79
N ARG A 251 8.10 17.43 0.24
CA ARG A 251 9.28 17.05 1.04
C ARG A 251 9.80 18.24 1.83
N GLU A 252 9.88 19.39 1.19
CA GLU A 252 10.40 20.63 1.76
C GLU A 252 9.56 21.05 2.97
N ARG A 253 8.22 20.96 2.84
CA ARG A 253 7.31 21.25 3.96
C ARG A 253 7.41 20.22 5.08
N ALA A 254 7.64 18.95 4.75
CA ALA A 254 7.87 17.91 5.74
C ALA A 254 9.18 18.14 6.49
N ASP A 255 10.26 18.52 5.79
CA ASP A 255 11.55 18.84 6.39
C ASP A 255 11.46 20.05 7.33
N GLU A 256 10.79 21.13 6.88
CA GLU A 256 10.57 22.35 7.68
C GLU A 256 9.79 22.04 8.96
N LEU A 257 8.65 21.33 8.82
CA LEU A 257 7.82 20.96 9.96
C LEU A 257 8.58 20.06 10.95
N PHE A 258 9.29 19.06 10.44
CA PHE A 258 10.10 18.16 11.26
C PHE A 258 11.16 18.93 12.07
N ALA A 259 11.91 19.82 11.39
CA ALA A 259 12.94 20.61 12.04
C ALA A 259 12.34 21.48 13.17
N TYR A 260 11.22 22.14 12.90
CA TYR A 260 10.50 22.98 13.86
C TYR A 260 10.01 22.20 15.09
N LEU A 261 9.35 21.06 14.87
CA LEU A 261 8.85 20.22 15.96
C LEU A 261 9.99 19.61 16.80
N LYS A 262 11.08 19.19 16.14
CA LYS A 262 12.25 18.63 16.79
C LYS A 262 12.97 19.67 17.65
N GLU A 263 13.13 20.91 17.16
CA GLU A 263 13.71 22.02 17.93
C GLU A 263 12.85 22.36 19.16
N ALA A 264 11.53 22.23 19.04
CA ALA A 264 10.60 22.40 20.15
C ALA A 264 10.56 21.22 21.15
N GLY A 265 11.39 20.19 20.96
CA GLY A 265 11.51 19.03 21.86
C GLY A 265 10.44 17.94 21.68
N ILE A 266 9.70 17.96 20.58
CA ILE A 266 8.72 16.91 20.27
C ILE A 266 9.44 15.63 19.85
N ASN A 267 9.01 14.47 20.38
CA ASN A 267 9.50 13.17 19.93
C ASN A 267 8.88 12.83 18.56
N VAL A 268 9.60 13.21 17.49
CA VAL A 268 9.10 13.14 16.11
C VAL A 268 10.13 12.50 15.18
N GLY A 269 9.64 11.62 14.29
CA GLY A 269 10.38 11.05 13.17
C GLY A 269 10.04 11.74 11.86
N LEU A 270 10.85 11.52 10.83
CA LEU A 270 10.67 12.06 9.48
C LEU A 270 10.68 10.94 8.45
N PHE A 271 9.66 10.91 7.57
CA PHE A 271 9.57 9.91 6.53
C PHE A 271 9.08 10.47 5.20
N HIS A 272 9.99 10.63 4.24
CA HIS A 272 9.67 11.08 2.86
C HIS A 272 10.58 10.43 1.81
N GLY A 273 10.22 10.57 0.53
CA GLY A 273 10.94 9.95 -0.58
C GLY A 273 12.37 10.47 -0.84
N GLY A 274 12.79 11.56 -0.18
CA GLY A 274 14.14 12.12 -0.25
C GLY A 274 15.16 11.44 0.66
N LEU A 275 14.73 10.59 1.61
CA LEU A 275 15.63 9.88 2.51
C LEU A 275 16.52 8.90 1.74
N LYS A 276 17.81 8.84 2.11
CA LYS A 276 18.72 7.83 1.55
C LYS A 276 18.28 6.42 1.94
N PRO A 277 18.58 5.38 1.14
CA PRO A 277 18.10 4.02 1.39
C PRO A 277 18.42 3.47 2.79
N ARG A 278 19.60 3.81 3.34
CA ARG A 278 20.00 3.40 4.70
C ARG A 278 19.20 4.14 5.78
N GLU A 279 19.07 5.46 5.66
CA GLU A 279 18.27 6.30 6.55
C GLU A 279 16.81 5.83 6.57
N ARG A 280 16.24 5.63 5.38
CA ARG A 280 14.87 5.14 5.22
C ARG A 280 14.65 3.80 5.95
N THR A 281 15.58 2.86 5.81
CA THR A 281 15.49 1.55 6.50
C THR A 281 15.59 1.70 8.03
N GLN A 282 16.41 2.63 8.52
CA GLN A 282 16.53 2.91 9.94
C GLN A 282 15.27 3.58 10.50
N GLU A 283 14.72 4.57 9.78
CA GLU A 283 13.50 5.25 10.20
C GLU A 283 12.29 4.30 10.22
N ILE A 284 12.15 3.40 9.24
CA ILE A 284 11.10 2.36 9.27
C ILE A 284 11.20 1.52 10.55
N LYS A 285 12.40 1.03 10.90
CA LYS A 285 12.60 0.25 12.12
C LYS A 285 12.24 1.01 13.39
N LYS A 286 12.60 2.30 13.47
CA LYS A 286 12.24 3.13 14.61
C LYS A 286 10.72 3.35 14.71
N ILE A 287 10.06 3.53 13.57
CA ILE A 287 8.60 3.64 13.51
C ILE A 287 7.94 2.33 13.97
N GLU A 288 8.40 1.19 13.46
CA GLU A 288 7.93 -0.15 13.84
C GLU A 288 8.16 -0.45 15.34
N ASN A 289 9.26 0.03 15.89
CA ASN A 289 9.58 -0.11 17.31
C ASN A 289 8.84 0.90 18.21
N LEU A 290 8.04 1.81 17.63
CA LEU A 290 7.35 2.89 18.35
C LEU A 290 8.31 3.86 19.08
N ASP A 291 9.51 4.08 18.48
CA ASP A 291 10.49 5.01 19.05
C ASP A 291 10.03 6.48 18.97
N TYR A 292 8.99 6.76 18.17
CA TYR A 292 8.41 8.08 17.96
C TYR A 292 6.94 8.14 18.41
N HIS A 293 6.54 9.28 18.97
CA HIS A 293 5.12 9.59 19.20
C HIS A 293 4.47 10.12 17.92
N TRP A 294 5.22 10.90 17.13
CA TRP A 294 4.75 11.52 15.90
C TRP A 294 5.70 11.20 14.74
N VAL A 295 5.15 11.06 13.54
CA VAL A 295 5.94 10.91 12.31
C VAL A 295 5.43 11.91 11.28
N VAL A 296 6.30 12.83 10.87
CA VAL A 296 6.03 13.71 9.72
C VAL A 296 6.31 12.95 8.44
N ALA A 297 5.36 12.94 7.52
CA ALA A 297 5.47 12.19 6.27
C ALA A 297 4.94 12.98 5.07
N SER A 298 5.51 12.70 3.89
CA SER A 298 4.89 13.10 2.63
C SER A 298 4.01 11.97 2.08
N ASP A 299 2.96 12.33 1.32
CA ASP A 299 1.97 11.38 0.79
C ASP A 299 2.57 10.16 0.10
N LEU A 300 3.47 10.39 -0.86
CA LEU A 300 4.07 9.34 -1.67
C LEU A 300 4.92 8.36 -0.84
N ALA A 301 5.53 8.83 0.24
CA ALA A 301 6.38 7.99 1.06
C ALA A 301 5.59 7.15 2.06
N ALA A 302 4.51 7.69 2.58
CA ALA A 302 3.65 7.01 3.55
C ALA A 302 2.73 5.96 2.91
N ARG A 303 2.53 6.02 1.57
CA ARG A 303 1.84 4.94 0.84
C ARG A 303 2.73 3.69 0.82
N GLY A 304 2.13 2.53 1.02
CA GLY A 304 2.84 1.24 1.06
C GLY A 304 3.61 0.95 2.35
N LEU A 305 3.60 1.84 3.35
CA LEU A 305 4.02 1.51 4.71
C LEU A 305 2.81 1.05 5.52
N ASP A 306 3.04 -0.01 6.26
CA ASP A 306 2.07 -0.51 7.22
C ASP A 306 2.23 0.26 8.53
N PHE A 307 1.53 1.38 8.63
CA PHE A 307 1.35 2.10 9.90
C PHE A 307 0.14 1.54 10.65
N ASP A 308 0.04 0.20 10.75
CA ASP A 308 -1.06 -0.42 11.47
C ASP A 308 -1.03 -0.01 12.93
N GLY A 309 -2.15 0.58 13.37
CA GLY A 309 -2.31 1.04 14.74
C GLY A 309 -2.05 2.53 14.96
N ALA A 310 -1.90 3.34 13.90
CA ALA A 310 -1.91 4.78 14.08
C ALA A 310 -3.24 5.21 14.74
N SER A 311 -3.14 6.00 15.82
CA SER A 311 -4.30 6.51 16.55
C SER A 311 -4.74 7.87 16.04
N HIS A 312 -3.80 8.66 15.52
CA HIS A 312 -4.04 10.03 15.07
C HIS A 312 -3.41 10.31 13.71
N VAL A 313 -4.13 11.05 12.89
CA VAL A 313 -3.63 11.67 11.66
C VAL A 313 -3.83 13.18 11.75
N ILE A 314 -2.80 13.96 11.46
CA ILE A 314 -2.89 15.40 11.25
C ILE A 314 -2.60 15.66 9.77
N ASN A 315 -3.56 16.21 9.04
CA ASN A 315 -3.32 16.78 7.73
C ASN A 315 -2.80 18.21 7.95
N TYR A 316 -1.47 18.36 7.98
CA TYR A 316 -0.80 19.66 8.04
C TYR A 316 -1.14 20.52 6.84
N ASP A 317 -1.23 19.90 5.66
CA ASP A 317 -1.77 20.48 4.44
C ASP A 317 -2.97 19.66 3.97
N ILE A 318 -3.99 20.34 3.44
CA ILE A 318 -5.06 19.66 2.71
C ILE A 318 -4.47 19.08 1.41
N PRO A 319 -4.67 17.80 1.12
CA PRO A 319 -4.15 17.23 -0.10
C PRO A 319 -4.87 17.78 -1.34
N LYS A 320 -4.12 17.96 -2.43
CA LYS A 320 -4.66 18.49 -3.70
C LYS A 320 -5.70 17.56 -4.35
N GLN A 321 -5.66 16.29 -4.04
CA GLN A 321 -6.60 15.27 -4.55
C GLN A 321 -7.29 14.59 -3.38
N ILE A 322 -8.60 14.39 -3.49
CA ILE A 322 -9.43 13.80 -2.42
C ILE A 322 -8.99 12.35 -2.11
N GLU A 323 -8.49 11.64 -3.09
CA GLU A 323 -7.98 10.27 -2.95
C GLU A 323 -6.84 10.21 -1.93
N PHE A 324 -5.95 11.20 -1.93
CA PHE A 324 -4.88 11.30 -0.93
C PHE A 324 -5.44 11.50 0.48
N PHE A 325 -6.49 12.29 0.62
CA PHE A 325 -7.16 12.45 1.92
C PHE A 325 -7.66 11.11 2.45
N THR A 326 -8.36 10.34 1.60
CA THR A 326 -8.84 9.01 1.94
C THR A 326 -7.71 8.08 2.37
N HIS A 327 -6.58 8.10 1.66
CA HIS A 327 -5.40 7.28 1.99
C HIS A 327 -4.72 7.70 3.30
N ARG A 328 -4.68 9.00 3.60
CA ARG A 328 -4.12 9.51 4.86
C ARG A 328 -4.97 9.09 6.05
N VAL A 329 -6.26 9.40 6.01
CA VAL A 329 -7.17 9.09 7.12
C VAL A 329 -7.43 7.59 7.27
N GLY A 330 -7.26 6.81 6.20
CA GLY A 330 -7.31 5.34 6.25
C GLY A 330 -6.14 4.69 6.99
N ARG A 331 -5.19 5.46 7.55
CA ARG A 331 -4.14 4.96 8.45
C ARG A 331 -4.65 4.78 9.87
N VAL A 332 -5.75 5.41 10.24
CA VAL A 332 -6.40 5.29 11.55
C VAL A 332 -7.75 4.57 11.44
N GLY A 333 -8.32 4.17 12.56
CA GLY A 333 -9.66 3.56 12.60
C GLY A 333 -9.73 2.15 12.01
N ARG A 334 -8.65 1.36 12.13
CA ARG A 334 -8.61 -0.02 11.64
C ARG A 334 -9.07 -1.03 12.69
N GLY A 335 -9.75 -2.07 12.23
CA GLY A 335 -10.28 -3.11 13.11
C GLY A 335 -11.37 -2.57 14.05
N SER A 336 -11.21 -2.80 15.34
CA SER A 336 -12.12 -2.33 16.41
C SER A 336 -11.69 -1.00 17.05
N TYR A 337 -10.59 -0.40 16.59
CA TYR A 337 -10.05 0.83 17.18
C TYR A 337 -10.64 2.06 16.51
N SER A 338 -10.97 3.08 17.32
CA SER A 338 -11.33 4.41 16.84
C SER A 338 -10.07 5.20 16.50
N GLY A 339 -10.16 6.06 15.49
CA GLY A 339 -9.08 6.94 15.07
C GLY A 339 -9.50 8.41 15.07
N VAL A 340 -8.53 9.30 15.12
CA VAL A 340 -8.74 10.75 15.04
C VAL A 340 -8.01 11.30 13.81
N ALA A 341 -8.72 12.05 12.98
CA ALA A 341 -8.17 12.73 11.82
C ALA A 341 -8.42 14.24 11.95
N ILE A 342 -7.34 14.98 12.18
CA ILE A 342 -7.36 16.44 12.34
C ILE A 342 -6.90 17.06 11.03
N THR A 343 -7.64 18.04 10.51
CA THR A 343 -7.25 18.76 9.29
C THR A 343 -7.07 20.22 9.61
N LEU A 344 -5.86 20.73 9.40
CA LEU A 344 -5.57 22.17 9.48
C LEU A 344 -6.02 22.84 8.18
N TYR A 345 -6.70 23.97 8.30
CA TYR A 345 -7.13 24.74 7.13
C TYR A 345 -7.05 26.24 7.35
N GLU A 346 -6.81 26.95 6.26
CA GLU A 346 -6.89 28.40 6.19
C GLU A 346 -8.22 28.81 5.52
N PRO A 347 -8.74 30.03 5.74
CA PRO A 347 -9.96 30.48 5.09
C PRO A 347 -9.95 30.44 3.55
N SER A 348 -8.76 30.48 2.96
CA SER A 348 -8.55 30.32 1.52
C SER A 348 -8.79 28.91 0.98
N GLU A 349 -8.88 27.91 1.87
CA GLU A 349 -9.02 26.48 1.56
C GLU A 349 -10.44 25.94 1.86
N GLU A 350 -11.44 26.82 2.03
CA GLU A 350 -12.82 26.39 2.27
C GLU A 350 -13.39 25.55 1.12
N ASN A 351 -13.02 25.86 -0.13
CA ASN A 351 -13.47 25.09 -1.29
C ASN A 351 -13.00 23.62 -1.24
N GLU A 352 -11.79 23.37 -0.74
CA GLU A 352 -11.24 22.02 -0.56
C GLU A 352 -12.00 21.28 0.54
N ILE A 353 -12.38 21.97 1.62
CA ILE A 353 -13.22 21.40 2.68
C ILE A 353 -14.60 21.02 2.14
N ASP A 354 -15.27 21.95 1.41
CA ASP A 354 -16.56 21.68 0.78
C ASP A 354 -16.50 20.46 -0.16
N ALA A 355 -15.41 20.31 -0.90
CA ALA A 355 -15.21 19.17 -1.77
C ALA A 355 -15.08 17.84 -0.98
N LEU A 356 -14.44 17.86 0.20
CA LEU A 356 -14.35 16.69 1.09
C LEU A 356 -15.73 16.37 1.71
N GLU A 357 -16.49 17.38 2.14
CA GLU A 357 -17.84 17.20 2.67
C GLU A 357 -18.79 16.66 1.60
N GLY A 358 -18.68 17.14 0.36
CA GLY A 358 -19.40 16.62 -0.81
C GLY A 358 -19.13 15.14 -1.10
N LYS A 359 -18.01 14.58 -0.61
CA LYS A 359 -17.68 13.15 -0.64
C LYS A 359 -18.14 12.38 0.60
N GLY A 360 -18.89 13.05 1.49
CA GLY A 360 -19.51 12.45 2.68
C GLY A 360 -18.58 12.35 3.90
N TYR A 361 -17.52 13.15 3.96
CA TYR A 361 -16.80 13.37 5.21
C TYR A 361 -17.59 14.35 6.08
N VAL A 362 -17.78 14.03 7.35
CA VAL A 362 -18.49 14.87 8.32
C VAL A 362 -17.48 15.35 9.33
N PHE A 363 -17.21 16.64 9.33
CA PHE A 363 -16.23 17.25 10.21
C PHE A 363 -16.88 17.89 11.42
N ASN A 364 -16.20 17.77 12.56
CA ASN A 364 -16.50 18.55 13.75
C ASN A 364 -15.59 19.79 13.74
N HIS A 365 -16.17 20.96 13.85
CA HIS A 365 -15.43 22.20 14.02
C HIS A 365 -15.04 22.33 15.49
N GLU A 366 -13.80 22.01 15.81
CA GLU A 366 -13.28 22.12 17.17
C GLU A 366 -12.28 23.26 17.26
N ASP A 367 -12.58 24.23 18.12
CA ASP A 367 -11.53 25.03 18.76
C ASP A 367 -10.87 24.11 19.79
N ILE A 368 -9.86 23.35 19.37
CA ILE A 368 -9.03 22.58 20.30
C ILE A 368 -8.25 23.59 21.12
N ARG A 369 -8.78 23.87 22.33
CA ARG A 369 -8.17 24.75 23.33
C ARG A 369 -7.11 24.01 24.14
#